data_6e8c5206512593a92c7f48cfc4f9ddc0
#
_entry.id   6e8c5206512593a92c7f48cfc4f9ddc0
#
_cell.length_a   1.000
_cell.length_b   1.000
_cell.length_c   1.000
_cell.angle_alpha   90.00
_cell.angle_beta   90.00
_cell.angle_gamma   90.00
#
_symmetry.space_group_name_H-M   'P 1'
#
loop_
_entity.id
_entity.type
_entity.pdbx_description
1 polymer ?
#
loop_
_entity_poly.entity_id
_entity_poly.type
_entity_poly.pdbx_seq_one_letter_code
_entity_poly.pdbx_strand_id
1 'polypeptide(L)' 'MSTAKHDVSQLLNKLPDDCSIEDIQYHLYVLEKVRRGLDDAKANGTLSQQEVESRLSKWLTE' A
#
# COMPACT_ATOMS: atom_id res chain seq x y z
N MET A 1 1.01 -13.63 3.82
CA MET A 1 1.78 -12.81 2.88
C MET A 1 0.82 -11.93 2.08
N SER A 2 1.03 -10.63 2.08
CA SER A 2 0.10 -9.78 1.35
C SER A 2 0.43 -9.78 -0.14
N THR A 3 -0.62 -9.83 -0.96
CA THR A 3 -0.51 -9.78 -2.41
C THR A 3 -0.93 -8.40 -2.88
N ALA A 4 -0.57 -8.03 -4.11
CA ALA A 4 -1.01 -6.77 -4.69
C ALA A 4 -2.54 -6.66 -4.70
N LYS A 5 -3.22 -7.76 -4.99
CA LYS A 5 -4.68 -7.81 -5.00
C LYS A 5 -5.26 -7.54 -3.61
N HIS A 6 -4.66 -8.11 -2.58
CA HIS A 6 -5.07 -7.89 -1.19
C HIS A 6 -4.87 -6.43 -0.79
N ASP A 7 -3.72 -5.86 -1.13
CA ASP A 7 -3.40 -4.47 -0.81
C ASP A 7 -4.37 -3.50 -1.49
N VAL A 8 -4.69 -3.74 -2.76
CA VAL A 8 -5.64 -2.92 -3.50
C VAL A 8 -7.04 -3.06 -2.89
N SER A 9 -7.43 -4.27 -2.50
CA SER A 9 -8.72 -4.50 -1.87
C SER A 9 -8.86 -3.71 -0.57
N GLN A 10 -7.83 -3.72 0.27
CA GLN A 10 -7.85 -2.94 1.51
C GLN A 10 -7.91 -1.44 1.23
N LEU A 11 -7.19 -0.97 0.23
CA LEU A 11 -7.23 0.44 -0.16
C LEU A 11 -8.64 0.84 -0.58
N LEU A 12 -9.29 0.03 -1.40
CA LEU A 12 -10.65 0.31 -1.86
C LEU A 12 -11.64 0.38 -0.70
N ASN A 13 -11.48 -0.49 0.29
CA ASN A 13 -12.32 -0.47 1.48
C ASN A 13 -12.12 0.79 2.32
N LYS A 14 -10.94 1.39 2.26
CA LYS A 14 -10.62 2.61 2.98
C LYS A 14 -11.25 3.85 2.34
N LEU A 15 -11.47 3.82 1.03
CA LEU A 15 -11.99 4.95 0.28
C LEU A 15 -13.52 5.06 0.44
N PRO A 16 -14.08 6.30 0.36
CA PRO A 16 -15.54 6.48 0.40
C PRO A 16 -16.21 5.81 -0.80
N ASP A 17 -17.46 5.40 -0.61
CA ASP A 17 -18.22 4.75 -1.69
C ASP A 17 -18.46 5.67 -2.89
N ASP A 18 -18.46 6.99 -2.65
CA ASP A 18 -18.74 7.98 -3.69
C ASP A 18 -17.47 8.52 -4.35
N CYS A 19 -16.32 7.90 -4.10
CA CYS A 19 -15.07 8.33 -4.74
C CYS A 19 -15.14 8.05 -6.26
N SER A 20 -14.44 8.90 -7.03
CA SER A 20 -14.41 8.76 -8.48
C SER A 20 -13.33 7.75 -8.91
N ILE A 21 -13.37 7.34 -10.18
CA ILE A 21 -12.33 6.50 -10.76
C ILE A 21 -10.98 7.24 -10.71
N GLU A 22 -10.99 8.55 -10.89
CA GLU A 22 -9.77 9.37 -10.83
C GLU A 22 -9.17 9.35 -9.43
N ASP A 23 -10.01 9.41 -8.39
CA ASP A 23 -9.56 9.29 -7.01
C ASP A 23 -8.92 7.93 -6.76
N ILE A 24 -9.53 6.87 -7.27
CA ILE A 24 -9.00 5.52 -7.14
C ILE A 24 -7.63 5.41 -7.82
N GLN A 25 -7.50 5.94 -9.03
CA GLN A 25 -6.24 5.93 -9.76
C GLN A 25 -5.15 6.67 -8.99
N TYR A 26 -5.48 7.82 -8.41
CA TYR A 26 -4.52 8.59 -7.63
C TYR A 26 -4.02 7.79 -6.43
N HIS A 27 -4.95 7.17 -5.70
CA HIS A 27 -4.59 6.38 -4.52
C HIS A 27 -3.80 5.13 -4.87
N LEU A 28 -4.09 4.51 -6.03
CA LEU A 28 -3.29 3.38 -6.51
C LEU A 28 -1.86 3.81 -6.83
N TYR A 29 -1.69 5.00 -7.42
CA TYR A 29 -0.38 5.56 -7.69
C TYR A 29 0.40 5.77 -6.38
N VAL A 30 -0.24 6.33 -5.37
CA VAL A 30 0.38 6.53 -4.06
C VAL A 30 0.76 5.20 -3.43
N LEU A 31 -0.13 4.20 -3.50
CA LEU A 31 0.14 2.87 -2.98
C LEU A 31 1.38 2.26 -3.64
N GLU A 32 1.50 2.39 -4.95
CA GLU A 32 2.66 1.90 -5.68
C GLU A 32 3.95 2.57 -5.19
N LYS A 33 3.91 3.89 -4.98
CA LYS A 33 5.08 4.62 -4.49
C LYS A 33 5.48 4.19 -3.09
N VAL A 34 4.51 4.04 -2.19
CA VAL A 34 4.76 3.58 -0.82
C VAL A 34 5.38 2.19 -0.83
N ARG A 35 4.79 1.28 -1.59
CA ARG A 35 5.27 -0.10 -1.68
C ARG A 35 6.68 -0.17 -2.25
N ARG A 36 6.94 0.59 -3.32
CA ARG A 36 8.26 0.62 -3.95
C ARG A 36 9.32 1.13 -2.98
N GLY A 37 9.01 2.19 -2.23
CA GLY A 37 9.94 2.71 -1.22
C GLY A 37 10.23 1.70 -0.12
N LEU A 38 9.22 0.97 0.34
CA LEU A 38 9.41 -0.07 1.36
C LEU A 38 10.20 -1.25 0.81
N ASP A 39 9.94 -1.66 -0.43
CA ASP A 39 10.68 -2.74 -1.07
C ASP A 39 12.15 -2.36 -1.27
N ASP A 40 12.41 -1.11 -1.64
CA ASP A 40 13.79 -0.61 -1.78
C ASP A 40 14.52 -0.64 -0.44
N ALA A 41 13.87 -0.21 0.63
CA ALA A 41 14.44 -0.25 1.98
C ALA A 41 14.74 -1.70 2.41
N LYS A 42 13.87 -2.63 2.05
CA LYS A 42 14.09 -4.05 2.32
C LYS A 42 15.29 -4.57 1.55
N ALA A 43 15.39 -4.22 0.26
CA ALA A 43 16.50 -4.64 -0.59
C ALA A 43 17.84 -4.10 -0.08
N ASN A 44 17.83 -2.90 0.49
CA ASN A 44 19.02 -2.28 1.07
C ASN A 44 19.33 -2.75 2.49
N GLY A 45 18.48 -3.59 3.06
CA GLY A 45 18.68 -4.15 4.39
C GLY A 45 18.29 -3.24 5.54
N THR A 46 17.63 -2.12 5.27
CA THR A 46 17.15 -1.20 6.32
C THR A 46 15.85 -1.64 6.97
N LEU A 47 15.05 -2.43 6.25
CA LEU A 47 13.80 -2.98 6.77
C LEU A 47 13.75 -4.49 6.51
N SER A 48 13.18 -5.23 7.46
CA SER A 48 12.91 -6.65 7.27
C SER A 48 11.59 -6.81 6.50
N GLN A 49 11.33 -8.03 6.02
CA GLN A 49 10.05 -8.36 5.37
C GLN A 49 8.88 -8.04 6.31
N GLN A 50 9.01 -8.40 7.58
CA GLN A 50 7.97 -8.18 8.56
C GLN A 50 7.72 -6.69 8.79
N GLU A 51 8.77 -5.89 8.82
CA GLU A 51 8.66 -4.44 8.97
C GLU A 51 7.97 -3.80 7.76
N VAL A 52 8.31 -4.25 6.55
CA VAL A 52 7.66 -3.78 5.33
C VAL A 52 6.17 -4.05 5.37
N GLU A 53 5.78 -5.28 5.72
CA GLU A 53 4.37 -5.65 5.80
C GLU A 53 3.63 -4.86 6.87
N SER A 54 4.27 -4.65 8.01
CA SER A 54 3.70 -3.88 9.12
C SER A 54 3.44 -2.43 8.73
N ARG A 55 4.42 -1.79 8.08
CA ARG A 55 4.29 -0.40 7.67
C ARG A 55 3.23 -0.22 6.59
N LEU A 56 3.20 -1.14 5.62
CA LEU A 56 2.20 -1.10 4.56
C LEU A 56 0.79 -1.28 5.12
N SER A 57 0.61 -2.25 6.00
CA SER A 57 -0.68 -2.52 6.64
C SER A 57 -1.15 -1.30 7.44
N LYS A 58 -0.25 -0.68 8.19
CA LYS A 58 -0.57 0.52 8.97
C LYS A 58 -1.01 1.67 8.08
N TRP A 59 -0.31 1.86 6.97
CA TRP A 59 -0.68 2.90 6.01
C TRP A 59 -2.06 2.65 5.40
N LEU A 60 -2.36 1.40 5.08
CA LEU A 60 -3.65 1.02 4.49
C LEU A 60 -4.81 1.15 5.46
N THR A 61 -4.57 1.01 6.76
CA THR A 61 -5.64 1.04 7.78
C THR A 61 -5.84 2.41 8.42
N GLU A 62 -4.98 3.36 8.15
CA GLU A 62 -5.17 4.74 8.61
C GLU A 62 -6.23 5.48 7.74
#